data_95a288524e13b283027dc0951bb80383
#
_entry.id   95a288524e13b283027dc0951bb80383
#
_cell.length_a   1.000
_cell.length_b   1.000
_cell.length_c   1.000
_cell.angle_alpha   90.00
_cell.angle_beta   90.00
_cell.angle_gamma   90.00
#
_symmetry.space_group_name_H-M   'P 1'
#
loop_
_entity.id
_entity.type
_entity.pdbx_description
1 polymer ?
#
loop_
_entity_poly.entity_id
_entity_poly.type
_entity_poly.pdbx_seq_one_letter_code
_entity_poly.pdbx_strand_id
1 'polypeptide(L)'
;MPGRIHDGTLLLARLLLAAALLPTGIARALNVAGFALTLAGTGLPSPNLVATFAVVVQVFGPLALIVGVLPRVTGGALAAFALAMAVLLHPFWLFSGPTAIAERTLLLADLGLAGGFLLYALIGPGGWSWQGWRMSRAIQAPSRPAPQKAAAPKAPARPKRPAGRSPARAAA
;
A
#
# COMPACT_ATOMS: atom_id res chain seq x y z
N MET A 1 -13.92 -2.91 21.11
CA MET A 1 -13.36 -4.21 20.68
C MET A 1 -13.51 -4.52 19.17
N PRO A 2 -14.31 -3.81 18.36
CA PRO A 2 -14.42 -4.09 16.92
C PRO A 2 -13.11 -3.94 16.13
N GLY A 3 -12.21 -3.02 16.54
CA GLY A 3 -10.93 -2.83 15.84
C GLY A 3 -9.98 -4.03 15.87
N ARG A 4 -9.94 -4.78 16.95
CA ARG A 4 -9.04 -5.96 17.08
C ARG A 4 -9.45 -7.11 16.15
N ILE A 5 -10.76 -7.34 15.99
CA ILE A 5 -11.27 -8.37 15.08
C ILE A 5 -10.97 -7.97 13.64
N HIS A 6 -11.20 -6.72 13.28
CA HIS A 6 -10.88 -6.18 11.96
C HIS A 6 -9.39 -6.31 11.62
N ASP A 7 -8.50 -5.91 12.54
CA ASP A 7 -7.06 -6.02 12.34
C ASP A 7 -6.59 -7.48 12.22
N GLY A 8 -7.19 -8.39 13.02
CA GLY A 8 -6.92 -9.83 12.91
C GLY A 8 -7.35 -10.41 11.57
N THR A 9 -8.53 -10.03 11.06
CA THR A 9 -9.00 -10.47 9.74
C THR A 9 -8.10 -9.97 8.62
N LEU A 10 -7.65 -8.71 8.68
CA LEU A 10 -6.71 -8.16 7.70
C LEU A 10 -5.34 -8.86 7.76
N LEU A 11 -4.86 -9.20 8.95
CA LEU A 11 -3.63 -9.99 9.09
C LEU A 11 -3.79 -11.38 8.46
N LEU A 12 -4.89 -12.07 8.74
CA LEU A 12 -5.17 -13.39 8.16
C LEU A 12 -5.23 -13.31 6.63
N ALA A 13 -5.92 -12.32 6.08
CA ALA A 13 -5.99 -12.12 4.62
C ALA A 13 -4.59 -11.93 4.01
N ARG A 14 -3.71 -11.16 4.65
CA ARG A 14 -2.31 -10.99 4.20
C ARG A 14 -1.52 -12.29 4.23
N LEU A 15 -1.70 -13.09 5.28
CA LEU A 15 -1.03 -14.39 5.39
C LEU A 15 -1.50 -15.36 4.31
N LEU A 16 -2.81 -15.41 4.02
CA LEU A 16 -3.38 -16.24 2.95
C LEU A 16 -2.89 -15.80 1.56
N LEU A 17 -2.89 -14.49 1.27
CA LEU A 17 -2.37 -13.96 0.02
C LEU A 17 -0.86 -14.23 -0.15
N ALA A 18 -0.09 -14.10 0.92
CA ALA A 18 1.34 -14.42 0.90
C ALA A 18 1.58 -15.93 0.71
N ALA A 19 0.81 -16.78 1.37
CA ALA A 19 0.88 -18.23 1.25
C ALA A 19 0.54 -18.74 -0.15
N ALA A 20 -0.24 -17.98 -0.92
CA ALA A 20 -0.55 -18.33 -2.31
C ALA A 20 0.66 -18.14 -3.25
N LEU A 21 1.51 -17.11 -3.00
CA LEU A 21 2.64 -16.79 -3.88
C LEU A 21 3.99 -17.31 -3.37
N LEU A 22 4.23 -17.28 -2.07
CA LEU A 22 5.56 -17.50 -1.50
C LEU A 22 6.13 -18.90 -1.78
N PRO A 23 5.36 -20.02 -1.67
CA PRO A 23 5.89 -21.35 -1.94
C PRO A 23 6.37 -21.51 -3.39
N THR A 24 5.58 -21.01 -4.35
CA THR A 24 5.95 -21.05 -5.77
C THR A 24 7.12 -20.11 -6.07
N GLY A 25 7.20 -18.97 -5.40
CA GLY A 25 8.32 -18.03 -5.48
C GLY A 25 9.63 -18.67 -4.98
N ILE A 26 9.59 -19.36 -3.85
CA ILE A 26 10.75 -20.08 -3.30
C ILE A 26 11.16 -21.21 -4.24
N ALA A 27 10.24 -22.02 -4.74
CA ALA A 27 10.54 -23.10 -5.67
C ALA A 27 11.21 -22.58 -6.96
N ARG A 28 10.74 -21.46 -7.51
CA ARG A 28 11.34 -20.80 -8.67
C ARG A 28 12.71 -20.17 -8.34
N ALA A 29 12.89 -19.65 -7.14
CA ALA A 29 14.16 -19.10 -6.67
C ALA A 29 15.25 -20.17 -6.59
N LEU A 30 14.88 -21.40 -6.22
CA LEU A 30 15.80 -22.55 -6.17
C LEU A 30 16.19 -23.04 -7.58
N ASN A 31 15.41 -22.75 -8.60
CA ASN A 31 15.68 -23.13 -10.00
C ASN A 31 15.28 -22.02 -10.98
N VAL A 32 15.97 -20.88 -10.89
CA VAL A 32 15.70 -19.72 -11.78
C VAL A 32 15.93 -20.07 -13.25
N ALA A 33 16.94 -20.90 -13.56
CA ALA A 33 17.22 -21.32 -14.92
C ALA A 33 16.09 -22.16 -15.53
N GLY A 34 15.52 -23.09 -14.77
CA GLY A 34 14.37 -23.88 -15.20
C GLY A 34 13.13 -23.00 -15.43
N PHE A 35 12.91 -22.02 -14.56
CA PHE A 35 11.82 -21.06 -14.75
C PHE A 35 12.04 -20.14 -15.97
N ALA A 36 13.28 -19.72 -16.25
CA ALA A 36 13.62 -18.97 -17.45
C ALA A 36 13.34 -19.76 -18.72
N LEU A 37 13.62 -21.07 -18.74
CA LEU A 37 13.28 -21.96 -19.87
C LEU A 37 11.76 -22.03 -20.10
N THR A 38 10.96 -22.10 -19.02
CA THR A 38 9.49 -22.03 -19.13
C THR A 38 9.04 -20.73 -19.78
N LEU A 39 9.61 -19.60 -19.37
CA LEU A 39 9.30 -18.29 -19.95
C LEU A 39 9.80 -18.16 -21.39
N ALA A 40 10.92 -18.76 -21.75
CA ALA A 40 11.41 -18.78 -23.13
C ALA A 40 10.41 -19.47 -24.06
N GLY A 41 9.74 -20.52 -23.60
CA GLY A 41 8.66 -21.19 -24.34
C GLY A 41 7.46 -20.30 -24.66
N THR A 42 7.25 -19.20 -23.95
CA THR A 42 6.19 -18.23 -24.24
C THR A 42 6.57 -17.15 -25.28
N GLY A 43 7.79 -17.21 -25.81
CA GLY A 43 8.30 -16.24 -26.80
C GLY A 43 8.74 -14.90 -26.22
N LEU A 44 8.91 -14.80 -24.89
CA LEU A 44 9.36 -13.57 -24.24
C LEU A 44 10.82 -13.24 -24.59
N PRO A 45 11.12 -11.96 -24.92
CA PRO A 45 12.51 -11.52 -25.04
C PRO A 45 13.20 -11.51 -23.68
N SER A 46 14.47 -11.93 -23.63
CA SER A 46 15.30 -11.93 -22.41
C SER A 46 14.70 -12.72 -21.22
N PRO A 47 14.36 -14.01 -21.39
CA PRO A 47 13.64 -14.80 -20.39
C PRO A 47 14.38 -14.89 -19.04
N ASN A 48 15.72 -14.87 -19.03
CA ASN A 48 16.52 -14.87 -17.81
C ASN A 48 16.31 -13.61 -16.94
N LEU A 49 16.23 -12.43 -17.56
CA LEU A 49 15.97 -11.18 -16.85
C LEU A 49 14.55 -11.18 -16.27
N VAL A 50 13.59 -11.61 -17.08
CA VAL A 50 12.17 -11.69 -16.64
C VAL A 50 12.02 -12.70 -15.52
N ALA A 51 12.64 -13.87 -15.62
CA ALA A 51 12.63 -14.89 -14.57
C ALA A 51 13.22 -14.37 -13.25
N THR A 52 14.38 -13.72 -13.31
CA THR A 52 15.03 -13.16 -12.12
C THR A 52 14.15 -12.08 -11.47
N PHE A 53 13.61 -11.16 -12.26
CA PHE A 53 12.70 -10.11 -11.77
C PHE A 53 11.43 -10.73 -11.16
N ALA A 54 10.82 -11.71 -11.84
CA ALA A 54 9.63 -12.39 -11.37
C ALA A 54 9.86 -13.10 -10.03
N VAL A 55 11.00 -13.78 -9.86
CA VAL A 55 11.38 -14.43 -8.60
C VAL A 55 11.55 -13.40 -7.48
N VAL A 56 12.23 -12.28 -7.75
CA VAL A 56 12.38 -11.19 -6.76
C VAL A 56 11.01 -10.67 -6.31
N VAL A 57 10.11 -10.37 -7.24
CA VAL A 57 8.74 -9.91 -6.91
C VAL A 57 7.98 -10.98 -6.14
N GLN A 58 8.08 -12.24 -6.54
CA GLN A 58 7.32 -13.35 -5.97
C GLN A 58 7.81 -13.78 -4.58
N VAL A 59 9.06 -13.48 -4.21
CA VAL A 59 9.60 -13.73 -2.86
C VAL A 59 9.45 -12.49 -1.97
N PHE A 60 9.95 -11.35 -2.42
CA PHE A 60 9.98 -10.14 -1.58
C PHE A 60 8.63 -9.43 -1.49
N GLY A 61 7.80 -9.52 -2.54
CA GLY A 61 6.45 -8.95 -2.53
C GLY A 61 5.55 -9.50 -1.41
N PRO A 62 5.40 -10.84 -1.28
CA PRO A 62 4.66 -11.44 -0.18
C PRO A 62 5.25 -11.14 1.21
N LEU A 63 6.57 -11.05 1.34
CA LEU A 63 7.21 -10.65 2.60
C LEU A 63 6.85 -9.20 2.96
N ALA A 64 6.92 -8.28 2.00
CA ALA A 64 6.51 -6.90 2.18
C ALA A 64 5.01 -6.78 2.54
N LEU A 65 4.17 -7.65 1.95
CA LEU A 65 2.73 -7.74 2.23
C LEU A 65 2.46 -8.21 3.65
N ILE A 66 3.18 -9.24 4.14
CA ILE A 66 3.07 -9.73 5.54
C ILE A 66 3.43 -8.61 6.51
N VAL A 67 4.55 -7.92 6.29
CA VAL A 67 5.02 -6.81 7.14
C VAL A 67 4.09 -5.60 7.03
N GLY A 68 3.41 -5.42 5.90
CA GLY A 68 2.51 -4.29 5.65
C GLY A 68 3.25 -3.00 5.31
N VAL A 69 4.30 -3.10 4.49
CA VAL A 69 5.08 -1.96 4.00
C VAL A 69 4.48 -1.46 2.69
N LEU A 70 4.30 -0.13 2.56
CA LEU A 70 3.83 0.54 1.34
C LEU A 70 2.64 -0.18 0.66
N PRO A 71 1.51 -0.39 1.35
CA PRO A 71 0.45 -1.32 0.91
C PRO A 71 -0.08 -1.02 -0.49
N ARG A 72 -0.18 0.25 -0.88
CA ARG A 72 -0.65 0.64 -2.21
C ARG A 72 0.31 0.20 -3.31
N VAL A 73 1.61 0.39 -3.08
CA VAL A 73 2.65 0.01 -4.06
C VAL A 73 2.81 -1.51 -4.09
N THR A 74 2.94 -2.15 -2.92
CA THR A 74 3.09 -3.60 -2.82
C THR A 74 1.88 -4.33 -3.39
N GLY A 75 0.67 -3.94 -3.00
CA GLY A 75 -0.56 -4.57 -3.51
C GLY A 75 -0.75 -4.35 -5.01
N GLY A 76 -0.54 -3.13 -5.50
CA GLY A 76 -0.63 -2.81 -6.93
C GLY A 76 0.41 -3.57 -7.77
N ALA A 77 1.66 -3.63 -7.30
CA ALA A 77 2.73 -4.37 -7.99
C ALA A 77 2.46 -5.88 -8.02
N LEU A 78 2.00 -6.46 -6.89
CA LEU A 78 1.64 -7.88 -6.85
C LEU A 78 0.40 -8.20 -7.69
N ALA A 79 -0.59 -7.32 -7.76
CA ALA A 79 -1.75 -7.48 -8.63
C ALA A 79 -1.34 -7.46 -10.11
N ALA A 80 -0.52 -6.48 -10.52
CA ALA A 80 -0.01 -6.40 -11.89
C ALA A 80 0.86 -7.62 -12.23
N PHE A 81 1.69 -8.07 -11.29
CA PHE A 81 2.50 -9.29 -11.43
C PHE A 81 1.63 -10.53 -11.61
N ALA A 82 0.61 -10.74 -10.76
CA ALA A 82 -0.29 -11.88 -10.86
C ALA A 82 -1.04 -11.89 -12.20
N LEU A 83 -1.56 -10.74 -12.65
CA LEU A 83 -2.19 -10.62 -13.97
C LEU A 83 -1.24 -10.95 -15.12
N ALA A 84 -0.01 -10.44 -15.07
CA ALA A 84 1.00 -10.73 -16.09
C ALA A 84 1.33 -12.24 -16.13
N MET A 85 1.55 -12.86 -14.97
CA MET A 85 1.85 -14.30 -14.88
C MET A 85 0.65 -15.16 -15.29
N ALA A 86 -0.59 -14.78 -14.96
CA ALA A 86 -1.79 -15.45 -15.40
C ALA A 86 -1.84 -15.60 -16.93
N VAL A 87 -1.64 -14.49 -17.64
CA VAL A 87 -1.68 -14.49 -19.11
C VAL A 87 -0.50 -15.22 -19.72
N LEU A 88 0.71 -15.06 -19.15
CA LEU A 88 1.93 -15.64 -19.69
C LEU A 88 2.05 -17.15 -19.48
N LEU A 89 1.63 -17.65 -18.31
CA LEU A 89 1.84 -19.05 -17.93
C LEU A 89 0.62 -19.93 -18.19
N HIS A 90 -0.58 -19.34 -18.34
CA HIS A 90 -1.84 -20.09 -18.46
C HIS A 90 -2.59 -19.74 -19.77
N PRO A 91 -1.98 -19.98 -20.97
CA PRO A 91 -2.60 -19.71 -22.26
C PRO A 91 -3.61 -20.83 -22.63
N PHE A 92 -4.72 -20.94 -21.87
CA PHE A 92 -5.72 -21.99 -22.03
C PHE A 92 -6.30 -22.08 -23.46
N TRP A 93 -6.25 -20.97 -24.22
CA TRP A 93 -6.71 -20.91 -25.60
C TRP A 93 -5.83 -21.67 -26.61
N LEU A 94 -4.61 -22.06 -26.20
CA LEU A 94 -3.69 -22.87 -27.02
C LEU A 94 -3.91 -24.37 -26.80
N PHE A 95 -4.75 -24.77 -25.86
CA PHE A 95 -4.97 -26.14 -25.46
C PHE A 95 -6.42 -26.57 -25.73
N SER A 96 -6.70 -27.88 -25.70
CA SER A 96 -8.03 -28.48 -25.81
C SER A 96 -8.24 -29.57 -24.76
N GLY A 97 -9.49 -29.94 -24.50
CA GLY A 97 -9.84 -31.01 -23.56
C GLY A 97 -9.45 -30.70 -22.11
N PRO A 98 -9.03 -31.71 -21.31
CA PRO A 98 -8.75 -31.55 -19.88
C PRO A 98 -7.66 -30.52 -19.57
N THR A 99 -6.65 -30.40 -20.44
CA THR A 99 -5.55 -29.44 -20.28
C THR A 99 -6.07 -28.00 -20.36
N ALA A 100 -6.94 -27.70 -21.31
CA ALA A 100 -7.55 -26.37 -21.43
C ALA A 100 -8.36 -26.01 -20.18
N ILE A 101 -9.06 -26.97 -19.59
CA ILE A 101 -9.85 -26.77 -18.35
C ILE A 101 -8.89 -26.49 -17.19
N ALA A 102 -7.82 -27.23 -17.05
CA ALA A 102 -6.81 -27.03 -15.99
C ALA A 102 -6.18 -25.65 -16.08
N GLU A 103 -5.66 -25.28 -17.27
CA GLU A 103 -5.03 -23.97 -17.50
C GLU A 103 -6.00 -22.81 -17.26
N ARG A 104 -7.26 -22.93 -17.70
CA ARG A 104 -8.29 -21.94 -17.41
C ARG A 104 -8.55 -21.78 -15.92
N THR A 105 -8.56 -22.88 -15.15
CA THR A 105 -8.78 -22.85 -13.70
C THR A 105 -7.62 -22.10 -13.02
N LEU A 106 -6.39 -22.35 -13.44
CA LEU A 106 -5.20 -21.66 -12.91
C LEU A 106 -5.23 -20.15 -13.24
N LEU A 107 -5.57 -19.79 -14.48
CA LEU A 107 -5.75 -18.39 -14.87
C LEU A 107 -6.82 -17.70 -13.99
N LEU A 108 -7.97 -18.32 -13.77
CA LEU A 108 -9.02 -17.74 -12.93
C LEU A 108 -8.60 -17.62 -11.46
N ALA A 109 -7.81 -18.56 -10.97
CA ALA A 109 -7.24 -18.49 -9.62
C ALA A 109 -6.27 -17.28 -9.48
N ASP A 110 -5.40 -17.06 -10.46
CA ASP A 110 -4.48 -15.91 -10.49
C ASP A 110 -5.23 -14.58 -10.63
N LEU A 111 -6.34 -14.54 -11.39
CA LEU A 111 -7.22 -13.36 -11.45
C LEU A 111 -7.87 -13.07 -10.09
N GLY A 112 -8.34 -14.11 -9.38
CA GLY A 112 -8.84 -13.96 -8.02
C GLY A 112 -7.79 -13.45 -7.05
N LEU A 113 -6.55 -13.95 -7.16
CA LEU A 113 -5.41 -13.50 -6.38
C LEU A 113 -5.07 -12.02 -6.66
N ALA A 114 -5.05 -11.61 -7.93
CA ALA A 114 -4.86 -10.23 -8.32
C ALA A 114 -5.94 -9.31 -7.72
N GLY A 115 -7.21 -9.74 -7.72
CA GLY A 115 -8.31 -9.04 -7.05
C GLY A 115 -8.07 -8.88 -5.55
N GLY A 116 -7.58 -9.91 -4.89
CA GLY A 116 -7.19 -9.87 -3.47
C GLY A 116 -6.08 -8.84 -3.18
N PHE A 117 -5.05 -8.77 -4.04
CA PHE A 117 -3.98 -7.76 -3.93
C PHE A 117 -4.47 -6.34 -4.19
N LEU A 118 -5.39 -6.14 -5.13
CA LEU A 118 -6.02 -4.82 -5.34
C LEU A 118 -6.84 -4.39 -4.12
N LEU A 119 -7.63 -5.28 -3.53
CA LEU A 119 -8.33 -5.01 -2.28
C LEU A 119 -7.37 -4.62 -1.17
N TYR A 120 -6.27 -5.35 -1.00
CA TYR A 120 -5.23 -5.00 -0.04
C TYR A 120 -4.63 -3.61 -0.31
N ALA A 121 -4.37 -3.26 -1.57
CA ALA A 121 -3.85 -1.94 -1.95
C ALA A 121 -4.81 -0.80 -1.57
N LEU A 122 -6.13 -1.03 -1.67
CA LEU A 122 -7.17 -0.05 -1.38
C LEU A 122 -7.46 0.07 0.12
N ILE A 123 -7.65 -1.05 0.81
CA ILE A 123 -8.04 -1.09 2.23
C ILE A 123 -6.83 -0.81 3.13
N GLY A 124 -5.65 -1.27 2.72
CA GLY A 124 -4.43 -1.17 3.51
C GLY A 124 -4.20 -2.35 4.47
N PRO A 125 -3.10 -2.33 5.22
CA PRO A 125 -2.64 -3.47 6.02
C PRO A 125 -3.26 -3.59 7.41
N GLY A 126 -4.08 -2.61 7.84
CA GLY A 126 -4.63 -2.56 9.20
C GLY A 126 -3.65 -2.11 10.27
N GLY A 127 -4.11 -2.04 11.53
CA GLY A 127 -3.32 -1.57 12.66
C GLY A 127 -2.14 -2.48 13.02
N TRP A 128 -2.28 -3.79 12.79
CA TRP A 128 -1.22 -4.80 13.06
C TRP A 128 -0.25 -4.91 11.86
N SER A 129 0.40 -3.79 11.53
CA SER A 129 1.35 -3.67 10.45
C SER A 129 2.43 -2.64 10.77
N TRP A 130 3.55 -2.68 10.07
CA TRP A 130 4.59 -1.66 10.17
C TRP A 130 4.06 -0.24 9.95
N GLN A 131 3.20 -0.08 8.95
CA GLN A 131 2.60 1.22 8.65
C GLN A 131 1.63 1.67 9.75
N GLY A 132 0.81 0.77 10.29
CA GLY A 132 -0.09 1.06 11.42
C GLY A 132 0.69 1.49 12.67
N TRP A 133 1.78 0.78 12.98
CA TRP A 133 2.66 1.13 14.09
C TRP A 133 3.35 2.49 13.91
N ARG A 134 3.85 2.81 12.71
CA ARG A 134 4.42 4.13 12.41
C ARG A 134 3.40 5.24 12.57
N MET A 135 2.17 5.03 12.10
CA MET A 135 1.09 6.01 12.19
C MET A 135 0.66 6.25 13.64
N SER A 136 0.56 5.20 14.44
CA SER A 136 0.26 5.32 15.88
C SER A 136 1.33 6.12 16.63
N ARG A 137 2.60 5.93 16.31
CA ARG A 137 3.70 6.73 16.89
C ARG A 137 3.66 8.19 16.46
N ALA A 138 3.31 8.48 15.21
CA ALA A 138 3.20 9.84 14.71
C ALA A 138 2.07 10.62 15.41
N ILE A 139 0.95 9.94 15.73
CA ILE A 139 -0.18 10.53 16.47
C ILE A 139 0.19 10.77 17.93
N GLN A 140 1.00 9.91 18.54
CA GLN A 140 1.44 10.02 19.93
C GLN A 140 2.63 10.98 20.12
N ALA A 141 3.29 11.41 19.05
CA ALA A 141 4.33 12.41 19.16
C ALA A 141 3.73 13.73 19.69
N PRO A 142 4.31 14.32 20.76
CA PRO A 142 3.80 15.59 21.28
C PRO A 142 3.79 16.61 20.15
N SER A 143 2.64 17.24 19.94
CA SER A 143 2.49 18.33 18.97
C SER A 143 3.54 19.40 19.30
N ARG A 144 4.47 19.61 18.37
CA ARG A 144 5.46 20.69 18.51
C ARG A 144 4.67 21.97 18.79
N PRO A 145 4.93 22.68 19.91
CA PRO A 145 4.22 23.93 20.18
C PRO A 145 4.29 24.80 18.94
N ALA A 146 3.15 25.25 18.44
CA ALA A 146 3.15 26.23 17.36
C ALA A 146 4.10 27.35 17.74
N PRO A 147 4.94 27.87 16.82
CA PRO A 147 5.79 29.01 17.13
C PRO A 147 4.90 30.09 17.72
N GLN A 148 5.09 30.40 19.01
CA GLN A 148 4.38 31.52 19.61
C GLN A 148 4.67 32.72 18.73
N LYS A 149 3.66 33.13 17.98
CA LYS A 149 3.69 34.38 17.23
C LYS A 149 4.08 35.43 18.27
N ALA A 150 5.33 35.91 18.19
CA ALA A 150 5.81 36.92 19.11
C ALA A 150 4.72 37.97 19.26
N ALA A 151 4.25 38.15 20.50
CA ALA A 151 3.19 39.10 20.76
C ALA A 151 3.61 40.44 20.15
N ALA A 152 2.86 40.89 19.18
CA ALA A 152 3.13 42.19 18.57
C ALA A 152 3.30 43.22 19.70
N PRO A 153 4.32 44.08 19.68
CA PRO A 153 4.51 45.08 20.71
C PRO A 153 3.19 45.86 20.87
N LYS A 154 2.67 45.89 22.11
CA LYS A 154 1.49 46.69 22.41
C LYS A 154 1.73 48.11 21.91
N ALA A 155 0.92 48.55 20.95
CA ALA A 155 0.96 49.93 20.48
C ALA A 155 0.92 50.89 21.69
N PRO A 156 1.74 51.91 21.72
CA PRO A 156 1.76 52.88 22.83
C PRO A 156 0.35 53.48 23.02
N ALA A 157 -0.07 53.48 24.27
CA ALA A 157 -1.42 53.98 24.62
C ALA A 157 -1.58 55.43 24.12
N ARG A 158 -2.58 55.62 23.27
CA ARG A 158 -2.92 56.95 22.74
C ARG A 158 -3.24 57.89 23.91
N PRO A 159 -2.57 59.09 24.03
CA PRO A 159 -2.85 60.00 25.13
C PRO A 159 -4.33 60.41 25.12
N LYS A 160 -4.93 60.36 26.31
CA LYS A 160 -6.32 60.80 26.50
C LYS A 160 -6.38 62.30 26.17
N ARG A 161 -7.22 62.66 25.18
CA ARG A 161 -7.52 64.04 24.83
C ARG A 161 -8.19 64.71 26.02
N PRO A 162 -7.70 65.91 26.51
CA PRO A 162 -8.33 66.59 27.62
C PRO A 162 -9.78 67.01 27.27
N ALA A 163 -10.70 66.77 28.21
CA ALA A 163 -12.10 67.16 28.08
C ALA A 163 -12.21 68.67 27.86
N GLY A 164 -12.75 69.05 26.71
CA GLY A 164 -13.01 70.41 26.37
C GLY A 164 -13.99 71.05 27.38
N ARG A 165 -13.60 72.18 27.95
CA ARG A 165 -14.45 73.05 28.79
C ARG A 165 -15.68 73.46 27.99
N SER A 166 -16.84 73.16 28.54
CA SER A 166 -18.11 73.68 28.06
C SER A 166 -18.15 75.19 28.23
N PRO A 167 -18.51 75.97 27.24
CA PRO A 167 -18.73 77.42 27.45
C PRO A 167 -20.02 77.66 28.23
N ALA A 168 -19.91 78.42 29.33
CA ALA A 168 -21.01 78.81 30.12
C ALA A 168 -21.95 79.75 29.30
N ARG A 169 -23.20 79.40 29.34
CA ARG A 169 -24.30 80.15 28.76
C ARG A 169 -24.50 81.41 29.59
N ALA A 170 -24.15 82.62 29.07
CA ALA A 170 -24.49 83.87 29.64
C ALA A 170 -25.95 84.22 29.26
N ALA A 171 -26.77 84.41 30.24
CA ALA A 171 -28.11 85.00 30.14
C ALA A 171 -28.02 86.49 30.19
N ALA A 172 -28.73 87.13 29.32
CA ALA A 172 -29.39 88.44 29.48
C ALA A 172 -30.53 88.52 28.45
#